data_8ca65f41a5ee4327aa4e8457fb1e5185
#
_entry.id   8ca65f41a5ee4327aa4e8457fb1e5185
#
_cell.length_a   1.000
_cell.length_b   1.000
_cell.length_c   1.000
_cell.angle_alpha   90.00
_cell.angle_beta   90.00
_cell.angle_gamma   90.00
#
_symmetry.space_group_name_H-M   'P 1'
#
loop_
_entity.id
_entity.type
_entity.pdbx_description
1 polymer ?
#
loop_
_entity_poly.entity_id
_entity_poly.type
_entity_poly.pdbx_seq_one_letter_code
_entity_poly.pdbx_strand_id
1 'polypeptide(L)'
;SRRGISGWPDFERAITADGRLLADVRDTLTINVSEFFRQADRFLELQSKWVPKMLQERRTLKIWSSGCSIGCEPYTLAMILNEVDPRGAHSIIATDVDLPILSRAREGTGYLASEVRSVPAPLLKKYFATDGETYRVVDEIRRKISFRRHDLLSDPYPPDLDMILCRNVVIYF
;
A
#
# COMPACT_ATOMS: atom_id res chain seq x y z
N SER A 1 -15.22 -0.74 -29.27
CA SER A 1 -15.93 -1.86 -29.94
C SER A 1 -15.03 -2.84 -30.73
N ARG A 2 -13.81 -3.13 -30.27
CA ARG A 2 -12.91 -4.12 -30.90
C ARG A 2 -13.28 -5.61 -30.61
N ARG A 3 -14.24 -5.89 -29.72
CA ARG A 3 -14.62 -7.27 -29.32
C ARG A 3 -16.13 -7.57 -29.54
N GLY A 4 -16.86 -6.79 -30.33
CA GLY A 4 -18.29 -7.06 -30.65
C GLY A 4 -19.26 -6.95 -29.49
N ILE A 5 -18.86 -6.27 -28.39
CA ILE A 5 -19.71 -6.05 -27.20
C ILE A 5 -20.59 -4.82 -27.49
N SER A 6 -21.91 -5.03 -27.58
CA SER A 6 -22.89 -4.01 -27.98
C SER A 6 -23.88 -3.62 -26.86
N GLY A 7 -23.55 -3.93 -25.59
CA GLY A 7 -24.40 -3.55 -24.46
C GLY A 7 -24.06 -4.32 -23.19
N TRP A 8 -24.73 -3.95 -22.10
CA TRP A 8 -24.49 -4.53 -20.79
C TRP A 8 -24.64 -6.07 -20.73
N PRO A 9 -25.68 -6.69 -21.34
CA PRO A 9 -25.82 -8.15 -21.33
C PRO A 9 -24.71 -8.90 -22.08
N ASP A 10 -24.16 -8.31 -23.17
CA ASP A 10 -23.04 -8.88 -23.90
C ASP A 10 -21.75 -8.74 -23.10
N PHE A 11 -21.57 -7.64 -22.41
CA PHE A 11 -20.45 -7.37 -21.52
C PHE A 11 -20.43 -8.36 -20.35
N GLU A 12 -21.57 -8.55 -19.67
CA GLU A 12 -21.70 -9.49 -18.55
C GLU A 12 -21.38 -10.94 -18.98
N ARG A 13 -21.91 -11.36 -20.12
CA ARG A 13 -21.55 -12.69 -20.67
C ARG A 13 -20.07 -12.83 -21.00
N ALA A 14 -19.47 -11.80 -21.58
CA ALA A 14 -18.05 -11.80 -21.95
C ALA A 14 -17.13 -11.88 -20.72
N ILE A 15 -17.40 -11.13 -19.65
CA ILE A 15 -16.61 -11.15 -18.41
C ILE A 15 -16.81 -12.45 -17.62
N THR A 16 -17.99 -13.06 -17.71
CA THR A 16 -18.26 -14.34 -17.03
C THR A 16 -17.58 -15.51 -17.75
N ALA A 17 -17.46 -15.42 -19.10
CA ALA A 17 -16.84 -16.45 -19.92
C ALA A 17 -15.31 -16.36 -20.02
N ASP A 18 -14.73 -15.17 -19.82
CA ASP A 18 -13.30 -14.91 -19.97
C ASP A 18 -12.72 -14.32 -18.67
N GLY A 19 -12.08 -15.19 -17.87
CA GLY A 19 -11.45 -14.78 -16.62
C GLY A 19 -10.32 -13.72 -16.78
N ARG A 20 -9.68 -13.66 -17.97
CA ARG A 20 -8.70 -12.61 -18.29
C ARG A 20 -9.38 -11.27 -18.52
N LEU A 21 -10.50 -11.27 -19.24
CA LEU A 21 -11.29 -10.07 -19.46
C LEU A 21 -11.86 -9.55 -18.14
N LEU A 22 -12.30 -10.43 -17.24
CA LEU A 22 -12.75 -10.07 -15.90
C LEU A 22 -11.62 -9.42 -15.09
N ALA A 23 -10.40 -9.98 -15.16
CA ALA A 23 -9.23 -9.37 -14.51
C ALA A 23 -8.90 -8.00 -15.10
N ASP A 24 -8.84 -7.85 -16.42
CA ASP A 24 -8.59 -6.58 -17.12
C ASP A 24 -9.63 -5.50 -16.74
N VAL A 25 -10.90 -5.90 -16.67
CA VAL A 25 -12.01 -5.01 -16.27
C VAL A 25 -11.86 -4.60 -14.82
N ARG A 26 -11.58 -5.53 -13.92
CA ARG A 26 -11.32 -5.25 -12.52
C ARG A 26 -10.14 -4.29 -12.36
N ASP A 27 -9.03 -4.54 -13.03
CA ASP A 27 -7.82 -3.71 -12.98
C ASP A 27 -8.06 -2.30 -13.58
N THR A 28 -8.98 -2.19 -14.55
CA THR A 28 -9.39 -0.91 -15.15
C THR A 28 -10.38 -0.14 -14.25
N LEU A 29 -11.30 -0.84 -13.59
CA LEU A 29 -12.30 -0.24 -12.70
C LEU A 29 -11.70 0.11 -11.33
N THR A 30 -10.79 -0.72 -10.82
CA THR A 30 -9.98 -0.37 -9.67
C THR A 30 -8.92 0.63 -10.15
N ILE A 31 -9.23 1.92 -10.08
CA ILE A 31 -8.24 2.99 -10.26
C ILE A 31 -7.23 2.84 -9.11
N ASN A 32 -6.31 1.90 -9.25
CA ASN A 32 -5.22 1.65 -8.32
C ASN A 32 -4.18 2.77 -8.44
N VAL A 33 -4.60 4.02 -8.15
CA VAL A 33 -3.64 5.11 -7.95
C VAL A 33 -3.03 4.89 -6.57
N SER A 34 -2.02 4.02 -6.53
CA SER A 34 -1.17 3.87 -5.35
C SER A 34 0.02 4.81 -5.51
N GLU A 35 0.20 5.72 -4.57
CA GLU A 35 1.37 6.60 -4.51
C GLU A 35 1.87 6.70 -3.06
N PHE A 36 3.16 6.87 -2.92
CA PHE A 36 3.77 7.16 -1.63
C PHE A 36 3.29 8.52 -1.12
N PHE A 37 3.05 8.64 0.18
CA PHE A 37 2.53 9.87 0.82
C PHE A 37 1.23 10.39 0.20
N ARG A 38 0.39 9.52 -0.37
CA ARG A 38 -0.93 9.90 -0.89
C ARG A 38 -1.73 10.66 0.17
N GLN A 39 -2.15 11.92 -0.14
CA GLN A 39 -2.68 12.89 0.81
C GLN A 39 -1.60 13.26 1.86
N ALA A 40 -0.50 13.84 1.40
CA ALA A 40 0.69 14.14 2.19
C ALA A 40 0.39 14.83 3.53
N ASP A 41 -0.59 15.74 3.58
CA ASP A 41 -0.98 16.44 4.81
C ASP A 41 -1.38 15.48 5.94
N ARG A 42 -2.06 14.37 5.60
CA ARG A 42 -2.47 13.36 6.59
C ARG A 42 -1.27 12.59 7.13
N PHE A 43 -0.30 12.28 6.29
CA PHE A 43 0.94 11.63 6.72
C PHE A 43 1.84 12.58 7.51
N LEU A 44 1.87 13.88 7.18
CA LEU A 44 2.57 14.90 7.96
C LEU A 44 1.93 15.07 9.35
N GLU A 45 0.61 15.09 9.44
CA GLU A 45 -0.10 15.09 10.73
C GLU A 45 0.19 13.80 11.53
N LEU A 46 0.19 12.64 10.88
CA LEU A 46 0.54 11.38 11.50
C LEU A 46 1.96 11.42 12.09
N GLN A 47 2.93 11.90 11.32
CA GLN A 47 4.33 12.00 11.72
C GLN A 47 4.56 13.01 12.86
N SER A 48 3.94 14.19 12.78
CA SER A 48 4.22 15.29 13.71
C SER A 48 3.40 15.23 15.00
N LYS A 49 2.24 14.58 14.98
CA LYS A 49 1.30 14.61 16.11
C LYS A 49 0.98 13.22 16.66
N TRP A 50 0.49 12.33 15.78
CA TRP A 50 -0.12 11.07 16.27
C TRP A 50 0.92 10.03 16.66
N VAL A 51 1.95 9.79 15.84
CA VAL A 51 3.02 8.84 16.17
C VAL A 51 3.75 9.25 17.44
N PRO A 52 4.20 10.52 17.62
CA PRO A 52 4.81 10.95 18.88
C PRO A 52 3.88 10.78 20.10
N LYS A 53 2.59 11.09 19.96
CA LYS A 53 1.61 10.90 21.03
C LYS A 53 1.47 9.43 21.43
N MET A 54 1.36 8.53 20.45
CA MET A 54 1.24 7.09 20.71
C MET A 54 2.51 6.55 21.39
N LEU A 55 3.69 7.06 21.03
CA LEU A 55 4.97 6.66 21.64
C LEU A 55 5.16 7.15 23.07
N GLN A 56 4.37 8.10 23.55
CA GLN A 56 4.33 8.47 24.98
C GLN A 56 3.68 7.37 25.83
N GLU A 57 2.75 6.62 25.25
CA GLU A 57 1.99 5.57 25.93
C GLU A 57 2.54 4.16 25.65
N ARG A 58 3.25 3.98 24.55
CA ARG A 58 3.73 2.69 24.05
C ARG A 58 5.19 2.76 23.64
N ARG A 59 5.99 1.80 24.06
CA ARG A 59 7.41 1.70 23.62
C ARG A 59 7.56 1.24 22.17
N THR A 60 6.60 0.49 21.68
CA THR A 60 6.57 -0.05 20.31
C THR A 60 5.16 0.04 19.76
N LEU A 61 5.05 0.21 18.46
CA LEU A 61 3.78 0.28 17.75
C LEU A 61 3.65 -0.92 16.81
N LYS A 62 2.46 -1.54 16.85
CA LYS A 62 2.03 -2.57 15.90
C LYS A 62 0.94 -2.00 15.01
N ILE A 63 1.27 -1.82 13.74
CA ILE A 63 0.42 -1.12 12.77
C ILE A 63 -0.04 -2.08 11.69
N TRP A 64 -1.28 -1.96 11.27
CA TRP A 64 -1.83 -2.71 10.14
C TRP A 64 -2.24 -1.77 9.01
N SER A 65 -1.63 -1.95 7.82
CA SER A 65 -2.03 -1.36 6.56
C SER A 65 -2.84 -2.39 5.77
N SER A 66 -4.12 -2.15 5.65
CA SER A 66 -5.10 -3.07 5.07
C SER A 66 -5.45 -2.63 3.64
N GLY A 67 -5.40 -3.57 2.67
CA GLY A 67 -5.51 -3.23 1.25
C GLY A 67 -4.31 -2.44 0.77
N CYS A 68 -3.11 -2.98 1.01
CA CYS A 68 -1.85 -2.25 0.82
C CYS A 68 -1.42 -2.08 -0.63
N SER A 69 -2.08 -2.76 -1.58
CA SER A 69 -1.74 -2.71 -3.00
C SER A 69 -0.24 -2.95 -3.24
N ILE A 70 0.42 -2.15 -4.07
CA ILE A 70 1.86 -2.23 -4.38
C ILE A 70 2.79 -1.80 -3.22
N GLY A 71 2.26 -1.56 -2.03
CA GLY A 71 3.05 -1.27 -0.82
C GLY A 71 3.37 0.19 -0.55
N CYS A 72 2.88 1.15 -1.33
CA CYS A 72 3.19 2.57 -1.12
C CYS A 72 2.81 3.08 0.28
N GLU A 73 1.65 2.68 0.80
CA GLU A 73 1.18 3.09 2.13
C GLU A 73 2.03 2.49 3.27
N PRO A 74 2.23 1.17 3.38
CA PRO A 74 3.02 0.61 4.47
C PRO A 74 4.49 1.05 4.44
N TYR A 75 5.07 1.27 3.26
CA TYR A 75 6.41 1.85 3.16
C TYR A 75 6.46 3.31 3.63
N THR A 76 5.45 4.12 3.31
CA THR A 76 5.31 5.48 3.86
C THR A 76 5.26 5.47 5.39
N LEU A 77 4.48 4.55 5.98
CA LEU A 77 4.44 4.37 7.44
C LEU A 77 5.79 3.96 8.02
N ALA A 78 6.49 3.03 7.38
CA ALA A 78 7.81 2.60 7.83
C ALA A 78 8.84 3.73 7.81
N MET A 79 8.81 4.59 6.78
CA MET A 79 9.66 5.79 6.70
C MET A 79 9.32 6.77 7.83
N ILE A 80 8.04 7.05 8.08
CA ILE A 80 7.58 7.94 9.17
C ILE A 80 8.04 7.42 10.53
N LEU A 81 7.85 6.14 10.81
CA LEU A 81 8.31 5.53 12.07
C LEU A 81 9.82 5.63 12.21
N ASN A 82 10.56 5.43 11.12
CA ASN A 82 12.01 5.53 11.12
C ASN A 82 12.53 6.97 11.31
N GLU A 83 11.76 7.98 10.88
CA GLU A 83 12.08 9.39 11.15
C GLU A 83 11.77 9.80 12.59
N VAL A 84 10.67 9.30 13.16
CA VAL A 84 10.22 9.69 14.51
C VAL A 84 10.97 8.91 15.59
N ASP A 85 11.15 7.61 15.41
CA ASP A 85 11.86 6.72 16.34
C ASP A 85 12.73 5.69 15.59
N PRO A 86 13.94 6.09 15.17
CA PRO A 86 14.83 5.23 14.36
C PRO A 86 15.22 3.92 15.04
N ARG A 87 15.22 3.89 16.38
CA ARG A 87 15.61 2.71 17.17
C ARG A 87 14.43 1.88 17.66
N GLY A 88 13.21 2.35 17.43
CA GLY A 88 11.99 1.67 17.84
C GLY A 88 11.80 0.34 17.14
N ALA A 89 11.45 -0.69 17.89
CA ALA A 89 11.14 -2.02 17.37
C ALA A 89 9.66 -2.10 16.93
N HIS A 90 9.23 -1.16 16.07
CA HIS A 90 7.88 -1.12 15.52
C HIS A 90 7.67 -2.23 14.49
N SER A 91 6.44 -2.71 14.36
CA SER A 91 6.06 -3.70 13.37
C SER A 91 4.90 -3.21 12.50
N ILE A 92 5.00 -3.44 11.19
CA ILE A 92 3.95 -3.15 10.24
C ILE A 92 3.51 -4.46 9.57
N ILE A 93 2.21 -4.74 9.67
CA ILE A 93 1.56 -5.80 8.91
C ILE A 93 0.89 -5.11 7.72
N ALA A 94 1.22 -5.54 6.50
CA ALA A 94 0.63 -5.04 5.28
C ALA A 94 -0.11 -6.18 4.58
N THR A 95 -1.37 -5.98 4.24
CA THR A 95 -2.18 -7.04 3.67
C THR A 95 -2.93 -6.59 2.42
N ASP A 96 -3.10 -7.53 1.52
CA ASP A 96 -3.97 -7.40 0.36
C ASP A 96 -4.55 -8.78 0.00
N VAL A 97 -5.64 -8.82 -0.75
CA VAL A 97 -6.23 -10.07 -1.26
C VAL A 97 -5.51 -10.55 -2.50
N ASP A 98 -4.88 -9.65 -3.24
CA ASP A 98 -4.23 -9.90 -4.52
C ASP A 98 -2.77 -10.35 -4.34
N LEU A 99 -2.48 -11.62 -4.63
CA LEU A 99 -1.15 -12.20 -4.47
C LEU A 99 -0.10 -11.61 -5.44
N PRO A 100 -0.36 -11.41 -6.74
CA PRO A 100 0.53 -10.69 -7.66
C PRO A 100 0.95 -9.32 -7.16
N ILE A 101 0.00 -8.51 -6.68
CA ILE A 101 0.27 -7.18 -6.12
C ILE A 101 1.13 -7.28 -4.86
N LEU A 102 0.84 -8.22 -3.97
CA LEU A 102 1.65 -8.47 -2.77
C LEU A 102 3.08 -8.90 -3.10
N SER A 103 3.30 -9.65 -4.18
CA SER A 103 4.65 -9.99 -4.63
C SER A 103 5.43 -8.73 -5.01
N ARG A 104 4.84 -7.86 -5.84
CA ARG A 104 5.42 -6.56 -6.19
C ARG A 104 5.69 -5.69 -4.95
N ALA A 105 4.73 -5.66 -4.02
CA ALA A 105 4.90 -4.92 -2.76
C ALA A 105 6.10 -5.43 -1.94
N ARG A 106 6.29 -6.76 -1.82
CA ARG A 106 7.44 -7.35 -1.11
C ARG A 106 8.77 -7.03 -1.77
N GLU A 107 8.83 -7.04 -3.08
CA GLU A 107 10.03 -6.68 -3.83
C GLU A 107 10.42 -5.23 -3.58
N GLY A 108 9.44 -4.34 -3.44
CA GLY A 108 9.64 -2.93 -3.17
C GLY A 108 10.45 -2.23 -4.26
N THR A 109 10.28 -2.66 -5.51
CA THR A 109 11.04 -2.21 -6.68
C THR A 109 10.12 -1.83 -7.84
N GLY A 110 10.69 -1.17 -8.87
CA GLY A 110 9.96 -0.85 -10.10
C GLY A 110 8.90 0.25 -9.91
N TYR A 111 9.08 1.12 -8.92
CA TYR A 111 8.19 2.27 -8.74
C TYR A 111 8.48 3.35 -9.77
N LEU A 112 7.43 3.88 -10.38
CA LEU A 112 7.52 4.95 -11.36
C LEU A 112 7.66 6.32 -10.69
N ALA A 113 8.14 7.31 -11.44
CA ALA A 113 8.23 8.69 -10.96
C ALA A 113 6.88 9.25 -10.48
N SER A 114 5.77 8.85 -11.10
CA SER A 114 4.42 9.22 -10.70
C SER A 114 4.00 8.64 -9.33
N GLU A 115 4.52 7.48 -8.96
CA GLU A 115 4.21 6.81 -7.68
C GLU A 115 4.99 7.43 -6.52
N VAL A 116 6.17 8.01 -6.77
CA VAL A 116 7.03 8.64 -5.76
C VAL A 116 6.96 10.17 -5.73
N ARG A 117 6.16 10.79 -6.60
CA ARG A 117 6.09 12.26 -6.77
C ARG A 117 5.76 13.04 -5.49
N SER A 118 4.98 12.44 -4.59
CA SER A 118 4.55 13.06 -3.33
C SER A 118 5.51 12.78 -2.16
N VAL A 119 6.61 12.04 -2.41
CA VAL A 119 7.64 11.81 -1.39
C VAL A 119 8.45 13.09 -1.19
N PRO A 120 8.60 13.59 0.04
CA PRO A 120 9.49 14.71 0.32
C PRO A 120 10.92 14.43 -0.16
N ALA A 121 11.56 15.40 -0.85
CA ALA A 121 12.87 15.21 -1.46
C ALA A 121 13.95 14.66 -0.52
N PRO A 122 14.04 15.06 0.78
CA PRO A 122 14.98 14.45 1.72
C PRO A 122 14.73 12.96 1.95
N LEU A 123 13.45 12.56 2.04
CA LEU A 123 13.07 11.16 2.25
C LEU A 123 13.27 10.33 0.98
N LEU A 124 13.01 10.91 -0.21
CA LEU A 124 13.30 10.26 -1.47
C LEU A 124 14.80 9.93 -1.60
N LYS A 125 15.66 10.89 -1.30
CA LYS A 125 17.11 10.68 -1.30
C LYS A 125 17.57 9.65 -0.26
N LYS A 126 16.92 9.62 0.90
CA LYS A 126 17.31 8.75 2.03
C LYS A 126 16.83 7.31 1.86
N TYR A 127 15.59 7.12 1.36
CA TYR A 127 14.91 5.84 1.41
C TYR A 127 14.69 5.17 0.07
N PHE A 128 15.12 5.80 -1.02
CA PHE A 128 15.01 5.21 -2.34
C PHE A 128 16.36 5.17 -3.06
N ALA A 129 16.62 4.05 -3.72
CA ALA A 129 17.62 3.94 -4.76
C ALA A 129 16.93 4.03 -6.13
N THR A 130 17.63 4.54 -7.15
CA THR A 130 17.11 4.60 -8.51
C THR A 130 18.17 4.11 -9.50
N ASP A 131 17.74 3.51 -10.61
CA ASP A 131 18.52 3.16 -11.79
C ASP A 131 18.38 4.21 -12.90
N GLY A 132 17.64 5.31 -12.64
CA GLY A 132 17.33 6.38 -13.60
C GLY A 132 15.94 6.25 -14.22
N GLU A 133 15.35 5.07 -14.26
CA GLU A 133 14.02 4.80 -14.82
C GLU A 133 13.00 4.52 -13.73
N THR A 134 13.41 3.72 -12.73
CA THR A 134 12.53 3.31 -11.64
C THR A 134 13.17 3.56 -10.28
N TYR A 135 12.33 3.46 -9.26
CA TYR A 135 12.72 3.61 -7.85
C TYR A 135 12.56 2.30 -7.09
N ARG A 136 13.44 2.08 -6.13
CA ARG A 136 13.42 0.95 -5.21
C ARG A 136 13.53 1.45 -3.78
N VAL A 137 12.68 0.96 -2.90
CA VAL A 137 12.79 1.22 -1.46
C VAL A 137 14.03 0.51 -0.89
N VAL A 138 14.79 1.18 -0.03
CA VAL A 138 15.99 0.60 0.60
C VAL A 138 15.64 -0.55 1.53
N ASP A 139 16.54 -1.52 1.66
CA ASP A 139 16.32 -2.75 2.42
C ASP A 139 16.03 -2.51 3.90
N GLU A 140 16.59 -1.47 4.48
CA GLU A 140 16.31 -1.06 5.86
C GLU A 140 14.81 -0.84 6.12
N ILE A 141 14.13 -0.17 5.19
CA ILE A 141 12.68 0.08 5.29
C ILE A 141 11.87 -1.16 4.91
N ARG A 142 12.30 -1.91 3.89
CA ARG A 142 11.60 -3.11 3.43
C ARG A 142 11.47 -4.16 4.53
N ARG A 143 12.52 -4.36 5.34
CA ARG A 143 12.54 -5.36 6.43
C ARG A 143 11.60 -5.05 7.59
N LYS A 144 11.10 -3.83 7.71
CA LYS A 144 10.17 -3.41 8.78
C LYS A 144 8.73 -3.86 8.54
N ILE A 145 8.43 -4.43 7.36
CA ILE A 145 7.06 -4.74 6.93
C ILE A 145 6.90 -6.24 6.68
N SER A 146 5.84 -6.80 7.26
CA SER A 146 5.40 -8.17 7.00
C SER A 146 4.20 -8.14 6.04
N PHE A 147 4.40 -8.54 4.79
CA PHE A 147 3.34 -8.64 3.80
C PHE A 147 2.65 -10.00 3.85
N ARG A 148 1.31 -10.02 3.90
CA ARG A 148 0.49 -11.24 3.97
C ARG A 148 -0.75 -11.11 3.10
N ARG A 149 -1.21 -12.24 2.53
CA ARG A 149 -2.55 -12.28 1.97
C ARG A 149 -3.58 -12.19 3.10
N HIS A 150 -4.62 -11.40 2.88
CA HIS A 150 -5.74 -11.27 3.81
C HIS A 150 -6.98 -10.79 3.06
N ASP A 151 -8.06 -11.50 3.26
CA ASP A 151 -9.38 -11.12 2.78
C ASP A 151 -10.15 -10.48 3.94
N LEU A 152 -10.47 -9.20 3.80
CA LEU A 152 -11.15 -8.40 4.83
C LEU A 152 -12.55 -8.91 5.17
N LEU A 153 -13.17 -9.67 4.26
CA LEU A 153 -14.54 -10.16 4.46
C LEU A 153 -14.59 -11.53 5.12
N SER A 154 -13.51 -12.30 5.08
CA SER A 154 -13.53 -13.70 5.52
C SER A 154 -12.44 -14.09 6.51
N ASP A 155 -11.28 -13.43 6.48
CA ASP A 155 -10.16 -13.81 7.35
C ASP A 155 -10.21 -13.14 8.73
N PRO A 156 -9.73 -13.79 9.80
CA PRO A 156 -9.68 -13.20 11.14
C PRO A 156 -8.68 -12.04 11.19
N TYR A 157 -9.09 -10.94 11.79
CA TYR A 157 -8.27 -9.73 11.89
C TYR A 157 -7.04 -9.92 12.79
N PRO A 158 -5.90 -9.28 12.46
CA PRO A 158 -4.73 -9.29 13.33
C PRO A 158 -5.06 -8.71 14.70
N PRO A 159 -4.67 -9.38 15.81
CA PRO A 159 -4.92 -8.89 17.17
C PRO A 159 -3.88 -7.85 17.62
N ASP A 160 -4.20 -7.15 18.71
CA ASP A 160 -3.31 -6.29 19.48
C ASP A 160 -2.67 -5.18 18.63
N LEU A 161 -3.47 -4.50 17.82
CA LEU A 161 -3.03 -3.42 16.96
C LEU A 161 -3.14 -2.07 17.69
N ASP A 162 -2.12 -1.23 17.53
CA ASP A 162 -2.13 0.15 18.02
C ASP A 162 -2.74 1.10 16.98
N MET A 163 -2.63 0.77 15.68
CA MET A 163 -3.20 1.57 14.60
C MET A 163 -3.57 0.70 13.39
N ILE A 164 -4.66 1.07 12.74
CA ILE A 164 -5.12 0.46 11.49
C ILE A 164 -5.27 1.57 10.44
N LEU A 165 -4.67 1.37 9.27
CA LEU A 165 -4.96 2.13 8.06
C LEU A 165 -5.71 1.24 7.08
N CYS A 166 -6.91 1.68 6.70
CA CYS A 166 -7.76 1.05 5.68
C CYS A 166 -8.29 2.16 4.78
N ARG A 167 -7.42 2.61 3.85
CA ARG A 167 -7.71 3.78 3.03
C ARG A 167 -7.98 3.36 1.58
N ASN A 168 -9.04 3.92 1.01
CA ASN A 168 -9.45 3.63 -0.37
C ASN A 168 -9.75 2.15 -0.66
N VAL A 169 -10.20 1.40 0.33
CA VAL A 169 -10.52 -0.05 0.24
C VAL A 169 -12.02 -0.28 0.44
N VAL A 170 -12.62 0.27 1.51
CA VAL A 170 -14.05 0.08 1.85
C VAL A 170 -15.01 0.63 0.79
N ILE A 171 -14.53 1.43 -0.13
CA ILE A 171 -15.33 1.94 -1.26
C ILE A 171 -15.68 0.86 -2.30
N TYR A 172 -15.09 -0.32 -2.19
CA TYR A 172 -15.32 -1.45 -3.09
C TYR A 172 -16.24 -2.54 -2.48
N PHE A 173 -16.77 -2.31 -1.28
CA PHE A 173 -17.66 -3.25 -0.57
C PHE A 173 -19.12 -2.81 -0.63
#